data_7a62f88e9ad105589b37e65363488be5
#
_entry.id   7a62f88e9ad105589b37e65363488be5
#
_cell.length_a   1.000
_cell.length_b   1.000
_cell.length_c   1.000
_cell.angle_alpha   90.00
_cell.angle_beta   90.00
_cell.angle_gamma   90.00
#
_symmetry.space_group_name_H-M   'P 1'
#
loop_
_entity.id
_entity.type
_entity.pdbx_description
1 polymer ?
#
loop_
_entity_poly.entity_id
_entity_poly.type
_entity_poly.pdbx_seq_one_letter_code
_entity_poly.pdbx_strand_id
1 'polypeptide(L)'
;EGARAGVFSYSSIAEDGDGFADFSVEDAADDAASASLGARDADAATSLGTAFHRLAQLAALAWQSGCALERPDAARQQALERSCGLSAEQRDRLDAALERWFASDIASRMGAYESVSPEAPFLVRVGGPCDAAYLEGEIDLLGCVAPAGTREQPAGSALVVDYKTGGSPAETAEQLHEKHLLQATCYAYAVLMEGYAQVECVFVRVEQDRADAPGQPQTVSYRFDAADAEEMGRALARAYHGHGQL
;
A
#
# COMPACT_ATOMS: atom_id res chain seq x y z
N GLU A 1 4.63 25.32 -27.77
CA GLU A 1 5.23 25.15 -26.42
C GLU A 1 4.62 23.91 -25.82
N GLY A 2 5.42 22.82 -25.74
CA GLY A 2 4.96 21.57 -25.13
C GLY A 2 4.95 21.73 -23.62
N ALA A 3 3.79 21.57 -23.00
CA ALA A 3 3.70 21.45 -21.55
C ALA A 3 4.60 20.26 -21.12
N ARG A 4 5.50 20.48 -20.15
CA ARG A 4 6.29 19.40 -19.58
C ARG A 4 5.33 18.50 -18.81
N ALA A 5 5.34 17.21 -19.13
CA ALA A 5 4.63 16.22 -18.33
C ALA A 5 5.16 16.26 -16.89
N GLY A 6 4.28 16.49 -15.91
CA GLY A 6 4.64 16.46 -14.49
C GLY A 6 4.71 15.03 -13.97
N VAL A 7 5.43 14.84 -12.88
CA VAL A 7 5.46 13.59 -12.12
C VAL A 7 4.79 13.86 -10.77
N PHE A 8 3.94 12.97 -10.31
CA PHE A 8 3.23 13.09 -9.05
C PHE A 8 3.11 11.73 -8.36
N SER A 9 2.97 11.76 -7.04
CA SER A 9 2.72 10.59 -6.21
C SER A 9 1.30 10.63 -5.64
N TYR A 10 0.86 9.52 -5.07
CA TYR A 10 -0.40 9.45 -4.33
C TYR A 10 -0.47 10.55 -3.26
N SER A 11 0.56 10.69 -2.43
CA SER A 11 0.60 11.68 -1.34
C SER A 11 0.44 13.12 -1.84
N SER A 12 1.00 13.46 -3.00
CA SER A 12 0.87 14.81 -3.55
C SER A 12 -0.55 15.15 -4.03
N ILE A 13 -1.39 14.15 -4.34
CA ILE A 13 -2.80 14.36 -4.68
C ILE A 13 -3.65 14.41 -3.41
N ALA A 14 -3.28 13.64 -2.37
CA ALA A 14 -4.03 13.54 -1.13
C ALA A 14 -3.93 14.80 -0.26
N GLU A 15 -2.79 15.49 -0.27
CA GLU A 15 -2.54 16.69 0.56
C GLU A 15 -3.40 17.91 0.17
N ASP A 16 -3.82 18.04 -1.08
CA ASP A 16 -4.52 19.24 -1.59
C ASP A 16 -6.07 19.12 -1.65
N GLY A 17 -6.64 18.05 -1.18
CA GLY A 17 -7.99 17.83 -0.65
C GLY A 17 -9.26 18.24 -1.41
N ASP A 18 -9.21 19.05 -2.48
CA ASP A 18 -10.43 19.63 -3.10
C ASP A 18 -10.80 19.04 -4.47
N GLY A 19 -10.03 18.12 -5.01
CA GLY A 19 -10.23 17.57 -6.36
C GLY A 19 -10.98 16.23 -6.44
N PHE A 20 -11.07 15.50 -5.34
CA PHE A 20 -11.85 14.27 -5.20
C PHE A 20 -12.88 14.46 -4.09
N ALA A 21 -13.99 15.11 -4.38
CA ALA A 21 -15.05 15.40 -3.41
C ALA A 21 -15.70 14.14 -2.78
N ASP A 22 -15.35 12.94 -3.25
CA ASP A 22 -15.77 11.64 -2.71
C ASP A 22 -14.65 10.85 -2.01
N PHE A 23 -13.41 11.40 -1.93
CA PHE A 23 -12.29 10.73 -1.28
C PHE A 23 -11.90 11.53 -0.04
N SER A 24 -12.20 11.04 1.14
CA SER A 24 -11.91 11.75 2.39
C SER A 24 -10.40 11.84 2.65
N VAL A 25 -9.96 13.06 2.92
CA VAL A 25 -8.59 13.54 3.09
C VAL A 25 -7.99 13.18 4.46
N GLU A 26 -8.25 11.99 5.00
CA GLU A 26 -7.78 11.67 6.35
C GLU A 26 -6.46 10.88 6.42
N ASP A 27 -5.91 10.43 5.28
CA ASP A 27 -4.60 9.75 5.28
C ASP A 27 -3.42 10.73 5.51
N ALA A 28 -3.54 11.96 5.00
CA ALA A 28 -2.60 13.03 5.37
C ALA A 28 -2.76 13.47 6.83
N ALA A 29 -3.93 13.22 7.43
CA ALA A 29 -4.19 13.50 8.83
C ALA A 29 -3.63 12.44 9.78
N ASP A 30 -3.36 11.21 9.35
CA ASP A 30 -2.67 10.23 10.20
C ASP A 30 -1.17 10.54 10.31
N ASP A 31 -0.54 11.02 9.24
CA ASP A 31 0.79 11.62 9.34
C ASP A 31 0.76 12.97 10.11
N ALA A 32 -0.34 13.74 9.99
CA ALA A 32 -0.53 15.00 10.71
C ALA A 32 -1.14 14.82 12.11
N ALA A 33 -1.97 13.78 12.37
CA ALA A 33 -2.42 13.42 13.72
C ALA A 33 -1.28 12.79 14.53
N SER A 34 -0.35 12.11 13.87
CA SER A 34 0.94 11.77 14.44
C SER A 34 1.75 13.03 14.80
N ALA A 35 1.62 14.12 14.06
CA ALA A 35 2.25 15.41 14.37
C ALA A 35 1.54 16.20 15.49
N SER A 36 0.27 15.90 15.82
CA SER A 36 -0.47 16.50 16.94
C SER A 36 -0.28 15.77 18.27
N LEU A 37 0.09 14.52 18.26
CA LEU A 37 0.78 13.83 19.34
C LEU A 37 2.20 14.39 19.37
N GLY A 38 2.68 14.83 20.52
CA GLY A 38 3.99 15.53 20.59
C GLY A 38 5.06 14.84 19.75
N ALA A 39 6.01 15.59 19.19
CA ALA A 39 7.02 15.13 18.22
C ALA A 39 7.71 13.78 18.56
N ARG A 40 7.72 13.39 19.86
CA ARG A 40 8.24 12.11 20.31
C ARG A 40 7.37 10.90 19.97
N ASP A 41 6.05 11.07 19.93
CA ASP A 41 5.11 9.98 19.63
C ASP A 41 5.00 9.74 18.12
N ALA A 42 5.14 10.81 17.33
CA ALA A 42 5.23 10.73 15.87
C ALA A 42 6.50 10.01 15.41
N ASP A 43 7.67 10.39 15.93
CA ASP A 43 8.95 9.70 15.67
C ASP A 43 8.88 8.22 16.08
N ALA A 44 8.18 7.93 17.18
CA ALA A 44 8.01 6.58 17.68
C ALA A 44 7.13 5.71 16.76
N ALA A 45 6.02 6.26 16.25
CA ALA A 45 5.16 5.57 15.29
C ALA A 45 5.90 5.29 13.98
N THR A 46 6.63 6.27 13.46
CA THR A 46 7.45 6.15 12.24
C THR A 46 8.55 5.09 12.39
N SER A 47 9.22 5.01 13.55
CA SER A 47 10.27 4.03 13.80
C SER A 47 9.74 2.60 13.82
N LEU A 48 8.55 2.36 14.41
CA LEU A 48 7.90 1.05 14.41
C LEU A 48 7.47 0.66 12.99
N GLY A 49 6.85 1.59 12.26
CA GLY A 49 6.44 1.36 10.87
C GLY A 49 7.64 0.99 9.99
N THR A 50 8.72 1.75 10.07
CA THR A 50 9.96 1.46 9.33
C THR A 50 10.52 0.07 9.68
N ALA A 51 10.51 -0.31 10.95
CA ALA A 51 10.98 -1.63 11.37
C ALA A 51 10.11 -2.75 10.82
N PHE A 52 8.78 -2.57 10.85
CA PHE A 52 7.84 -3.54 10.30
C PHE A 52 8.04 -3.73 8.78
N HIS A 53 8.00 -2.65 7.99
CA HIS A 53 8.19 -2.70 6.54
C HIS A 53 9.51 -3.37 6.15
N ARG A 54 10.61 -3.05 6.85
CA ARG A 54 11.91 -3.68 6.62
C ARG A 54 11.91 -5.17 6.90
N LEU A 55 11.23 -5.64 7.94
CA LEU A 55 11.12 -7.07 8.25
C LEU A 55 10.23 -7.80 7.25
N ALA A 56 9.11 -7.19 6.85
CA ALA A 56 8.25 -7.72 5.80
C ALA A 56 8.98 -7.79 4.45
N GLN A 57 9.77 -6.77 4.10
CA GLN A 57 10.63 -6.76 2.94
C GLN A 57 11.65 -7.90 2.96
N LEU A 58 12.34 -8.12 4.09
CA LEU A 58 13.30 -9.22 4.23
C LEU A 58 12.66 -10.59 4.05
N ALA A 59 11.44 -10.78 4.56
CA ALA A 59 10.66 -12.00 4.37
C ALA A 59 10.34 -12.23 2.89
N ALA A 60 9.89 -11.19 2.19
CA ALA A 60 9.55 -11.26 0.78
C ALA A 60 10.78 -11.50 -0.12
N LEU A 61 11.93 -10.90 0.21
CA LEU A 61 13.20 -11.15 -0.48
C LEU A 61 13.72 -12.58 -0.29
N ALA A 62 13.38 -13.22 0.83
CA ALA A 62 13.74 -14.61 1.11
C ALA A 62 12.72 -15.62 0.59
N TRP A 63 11.58 -15.15 0.08
CA TRP A 63 10.48 -15.99 -0.38
C TRP A 63 10.89 -16.90 -1.54
N GLN A 64 10.32 -18.09 -1.56
CA GLN A 64 10.48 -19.07 -2.61
C GLN A 64 9.11 -19.49 -3.17
N SER A 65 9.02 -19.65 -4.48
CA SER A 65 7.78 -20.05 -5.14
C SER A 65 7.21 -21.36 -4.54
N GLY A 66 5.93 -21.34 -4.27
CA GLY A 66 5.22 -22.46 -3.63
C GLY A 66 5.30 -22.47 -2.10
N CYS A 67 5.98 -21.49 -1.48
CA CYS A 67 6.06 -21.38 -0.03
C CYS A 67 5.25 -20.18 0.49
N ALA A 68 4.74 -20.27 1.72
CA ALA A 68 4.23 -19.10 2.42
C ALA A 68 5.37 -18.14 2.76
N LEU A 69 5.04 -16.88 3.07
CA LEU A 69 6.01 -15.96 3.63
C LEU A 69 6.43 -16.43 5.02
N GLU A 70 7.74 -16.47 5.26
CA GLU A 70 8.29 -16.85 6.54
C GLU A 70 8.82 -15.63 7.31
N ARG A 71 8.54 -15.59 8.60
CA ARG A 71 9.04 -14.54 9.49
C ARG A 71 10.58 -14.57 9.53
N PRO A 72 11.27 -13.42 9.41
CA PRO A 72 12.72 -13.34 9.59
C PRO A 72 13.17 -13.88 10.95
N ASP A 73 14.39 -14.42 11.00
CA ASP A 73 14.94 -14.96 12.23
C ASP A 73 15.12 -13.88 13.32
N ALA A 74 15.13 -14.32 14.57
CA ALA A 74 15.21 -13.43 15.73
C ALA A 74 16.47 -12.54 15.74
N ALA A 75 17.58 -13.00 15.16
CA ALA A 75 18.80 -12.20 15.11
C ALA A 75 18.69 -11.00 14.18
N ARG A 76 18.06 -11.19 13.00
CA ARG A 76 17.75 -10.11 12.05
C ARG A 76 16.75 -9.13 12.64
N GLN A 77 15.68 -9.63 13.26
CA GLN A 77 14.70 -8.81 13.94
C GLN A 77 15.35 -7.93 15.00
N GLN A 78 16.11 -8.51 15.93
CA GLN A 78 16.80 -7.77 17.00
C GLN A 78 17.82 -6.75 16.46
N ALA A 79 18.50 -7.08 15.37
CA ALA A 79 19.43 -6.13 14.73
C ALA A 79 18.68 -4.91 14.22
N LEU A 80 17.52 -5.10 13.58
CA LEU A 80 16.70 -4.03 13.06
C LEU A 80 16.05 -3.19 14.16
N GLU A 81 15.50 -3.82 15.21
CA GLU A 81 14.95 -3.15 16.38
C GLU A 81 15.97 -2.18 17.01
N ARG A 82 17.23 -2.63 17.12
CA ARG A 82 18.32 -1.77 17.61
C ARG A 82 18.64 -0.63 16.66
N SER A 83 18.65 -0.88 15.35
CA SER A 83 18.97 0.15 14.36
C SER A 83 17.88 1.22 14.26
N CYS A 84 16.62 0.85 14.48
CA CYS A 84 15.49 1.78 14.55
C CYS A 84 15.32 2.43 15.93
N GLY A 85 16.11 2.06 16.92
CA GLY A 85 16.07 2.64 18.26
C GLY A 85 14.78 2.34 19.03
N LEU A 86 14.13 1.18 18.78
CA LEU A 86 12.84 0.86 19.36
C LEU A 86 12.90 0.70 20.88
N SER A 87 11.95 1.30 21.59
CA SER A 87 11.71 1.08 23.02
C SER A 87 11.24 -0.36 23.31
N ALA A 88 11.20 -0.78 24.56
CA ALA A 88 10.68 -2.09 24.93
C ALA A 88 9.20 -2.25 24.48
N GLU A 89 8.37 -1.24 24.73
CA GLU A 89 6.96 -1.24 24.34
C GLU A 89 6.77 -1.34 22.82
N GLN A 90 7.58 -0.60 22.04
CA GLN A 90 7.52 -0.68 20.57
C GLN A 90 7.97 -2.05 20.06
N ARG A 91 8.94 -2.70 20.70
CA ARG A 91 9.33 -4.07 20.33
C ARG A 91 8.22 -5.08 20.59
N ASP A 92 7.50 -4.96 21.71
CA ASP A 92 6.36 -5.82 22.01
C ASP A 92 5.23 -5.62 20.98
N ARG A 93 4.96 -4.37 20.58
CA ARG A 93 3.98 -4.05 19.53
C ARG A 93 4.42 -4.58 18.16
N LEU A 94 5.69 -4.40 17.79
CA LEU A 94 6.25 -4.92 16.55
C LEU A 94 6.16 -6.44 16.51
N ASP A 95 6.48 -7.12 17.60
CA ASP A 95 6.41 -8.58 17.71
C ASP A 95 4.99 -9.09 17.48
N ALA A 96 4.00 -8.46 18.11
CA ALA A 96 2.60 -8.77 17.93
C ALA A 96 2.11 -8.48 16.50
N ALA A 97 2.55 -7.38 15.87
CA ALA A 97 2.22 -7.04 14.49
C ALA A 97 2.80 -8.07 13.50
N LEU A 98 4.05 -8.48 13.70
CA LEU A 98 4.68 -9.53 12.88
C LEU A 98 3.97 -10.88 13.06
N GLU A 99 3.60 -11.24 14.28
CA GLU A 99 2.85 -12.48 14.55
C GLU A 99 1.53 -12.48 13.77
N ARG A 100 0.74 -11.39 13.85
CA ARG A 100 -0.51 -11.26 13.08
C ARG A 100 -0.27 -11.35 11.58
N TRP A 101 0.73 -10.65 11.06
CA TRP A 101 1.01 -10.65 9.62
C TRP A 101 1.37 -12.04 9.12
N PHE A 102 2.34 -12.71 9.73
CA PHE A 102 2.80 -14.02 9.26
C PHE A 102 1.80 -15.16 9.54
N ALA A 103 0.86 -14.98 10.49
CA ALA A 103 -0.27 -15.88 10.70
C ALA A 103 -1.48 -15.55 9.82
N SER A 104 -1.44 -14.47 9.04
CA SER A 104 -2.60 -14.01 8.26
C SER A 104 -2.90 -14.90 7.05
N ASP A 105 -4.19 -14.92 6.68
CA ASP A 105 -4.65 -15.57 5.46
C ASP A 105 -3.95 -14.97 4.23
N ILE A 106 -3.63 -13.67 4.25
CA ILE A 106 -2.96 -12.97 3.14
C ILE A 106 -1.52 -13.44 2.97
N ALA A 107 -0.74 -13.51 4.05
CA ALA A 107 0.62 -14.03 4.00
C ALA A 107 0.65 -15.49 3.54
N SER A 108 -0.32 -16.29 3.97
CA SER A 108 -0.47 -17.69 3.56
C SER A 108 -0.78 -17.83 2.07
N ARG A 109 -1.55 -16.90 1.48
CA ARG A 109 -1.87 -16.91 0.04
C ARG A 109 -0.63 -16.76 -0.84
N MET A 110 0.47 -16.18 -0.34
CA MET A 110 1.70 -16.00 -1.11
C MET A 110 2.27 -17.31 -1.67
N GLY A 111 1.99 -18.44 -1.02
CA GLY A 111 2.36 -19.76 -1.56
C GLY A 111 1.73 -20.12 -2.91
N ALA A 112 0.64 -19.48 -3.29
CA ALA A 112 -0.05 -19.71 -4.57
C ALA A 112 0.41 -18.77 -5.70
N TYR A 113 1.35 -17.85 -5.43
CA TYR A 113 1.82 -16.88 -6.41
C TYR A 113 3.07 -17.38 -7.14
N GLU A 114 3.25 -16.96 -8.38
CA GLU A 114 4.44 -17.28 -9.18
C GLU A 114 5.62 -16.36 -8.86
N SER A 115 5.31 -15.13 -8.48
CA SER A 115 6.31 -14.16 -8.04
C SER A 115 5.79 -13.28 -6.91
N VAL A 116 6.69 -12.89 -6.02
CA VAL A 116 6.45 -11.95 -4.93
C VAL A 116 7.60 -10.93 -4.92
N SER A 117 7.25 -9.66 -5.02
CA SER A 117 8.20 -8.55 -5.08
C SER A 117 7.90 -7.55 -3.98
N PRO A 118 8.78 -7.33 -3.00
CA PRO A 118 8.65 -6.26 -2.04
C PRO A 118 9.11 -4.93 -2.63
N GLU A 119 8.59 -3.83 -2.10
CA GLU A 119 8.98 -2.46 -2.46
C GLU A 119 9.02 -2.31 -3.99
N ALA A 120 7.93 -2.72 -4.66
CA ALA A 120 7.85 -2.75 -6.12
C ALA A 120 7.62 -1.32 -6.66
N PRO A 121 8.64 -0.67 -7.28
CA PRO A 121 8.49 0.67 -7.80
C PRO A 121 7.64 0.67 -9.06
N PHE A 122 6.86 1.72 -9.26
CA PHE A 122 6.13 1.94 -10.51
C PHE A 122 6.24 3.38 -10.98
N LEU A 123 6.17 3.55 -12.31
CA LEU A 123 6.02 4.82 -12.98
C LEU A 123 5.07 4.62 -14.15
N VAL A 124 3.87 5.14 -14.05
CA VAL A 124 2.83 4.93 -15.05
C VAL A 124 2.32 6.25 -15.61
N ARG A 125 2.09 6.27 -16.92
CA ARG A 125 1.51 7.43 -17.59
C ARG A 125 0.02 7.53 -17.32
N VAL A 126 -0.42 8.73 -16.95
CA VAL A 126 -1.81 9.11 -16.71
C VAL A 126 -2.21 10.20 -17.68
N GLY A 127 -3.47 10.22 -18.11
CA GLY A 127 -4.01 11.23 -19.04
C GLY A 127 -3.78 10.93 -20.50
N GLY A 128 -4.28 11.85 -21.35
CA GLY A 128 -4.25 11.75 -22.80
C GLY A 128 -2.93 12.24 -23.42
N PRO A 129 -2.88 12.32 -24.77
CA PRO A 129 -1.67 12.79 -25.47
C PRO A 129 -1.28 14.24 -25.19
N CYS A 130 -2.26 15.09 -24.83
CA CYS A 130 -2.05 16.53 -24.63
C CYS A 130 -1.91 16.94 -23.18
N ASP A 131 -2.28 16.07 -22.23
CA ASP A 131 -2.34 16.32 -20.79
C ASP A 131 -1.68 15.21 -19.98
N ALA A 132 -0.66 14.57 -20.54
CA ALA A 132 0.04 13.47 -19.90
C ALA A 132 0.77 13.94 -18.64
N ALA A 133 0.58 13.16 -17.57
CA ALA A 133 1.39 13.20 -16.35
C ALA A 133 1.90 11.80 -16.05
N TYR A 134 2.78 11.67 -15.06
CA TYR A 134 3.29 10.40 -14.61
C TYR A 134 3.01 10.23 -13.12
N LEU A 135 2.29 9.17 -12.79
CA LEU A 135 2.10 8.73 -11.43
C LEU A 135 3.26 7.79 -11.05
N GLU A 136 3.96 8.13 -9.98
CA GLU A 136 5.02 7.31 -9.39
C GLU A 136 4.66 6.83 -8.00
N GLY A 137 5.26 5.72 -7.58
CA GLY A 137 5.10 5.19 -6.24
C GLY A 137 5.84 3.88 -6.05
N GLU A 138 5.61 3.30 -4.89
CA GLU A 138 6.17 2.02 -4.49
C GLU A 138 5.08 1.19 -3.81
N ILE A 139 4.99 -0.08 -4.16
CA ILE A 139 4.03 -1.04 -3.58
C ILE A 139 4.79 -1.88 -2.56
N ASP A 140 4.35 -1.90 -1.30
CA ASP A 140 5.01 -2.63 -0.22
C ASP A 140 5.23 -4.11 -0.54
N LEU A 141 4.20 -4.77 -1.12
CA LEU A 141 4.30 -6.15 -1.57
C LEU A 141 3.39 -6.39 -2.78
N LEU A 142 3.98 -6.84 -3.89
CA LEU A 142 3.28 -7.23 -5.11
C LEU A 142 3.41 -8.74 -5.32
N GLY A 143 2.30 -9.46 -5.31
CA GLY A 143 2.22 -10.87 -5.66
C GLY A 143 1.55 -11.08 -7.00
N CYS A 144 2.11 -11.91 -7.88
CA CYS A 144 1.54 -12.21 -9.20
C CYS A 144 1.22 -13.69 -9.33
N VAL A 145 -0.03 -14.02 -9.66
CA VAL A 145 -0.49 -15.42 -9.82
C VAL A 145 -0.07 -16.00 -11.15
N ALA A 146 -0.03 -15.17 -12.19
CA ALA A 146 0.39 -15.53 -13.52
C ALA A 146 1.00 -14.30 -14.21
N PRO A 147 1.81 -14.49 -15.27
CA PRO A 147 2.38 -13.37 -16.02
C PRO A 147 1.31 -12.43 -16.56
N ALA A 148 1.64 -11.15 -16.59
CA ALA A 148 0.83 -10.15 -17.26
C ALA A 148 0.72 -10.43 -18.75
N GLY A 149 -0.39 -10.03 -19.34
CA GLY A 149 -0.57 -9.99 -20.79
C GLY A 149 -0.05 -8.68 -21.38
N THR A 150 -0.82 -8.14 -22.32
CA THR A 150 -0.64 -6.78 -22.84
C THR A 150 -1.86 -5.94 -22.50
N ARG A 151 -1.79 -4.63 -22.74
CA ARG A 151 -2.95 -3.73 -22.55
C ARG A 151 -4.13 -4.11 -23.44
N GLU A 152 -3.86 -4.61 -24.64
CA GLU A 152 -4.89 -5.03 -25.61
C GLU A 152 -5.42 -6.43 -25.31
N GLN A 153 -4.62 -7.25 -24.62
CA GLN A 153 -4.97 -8.62 -24.21
C GLN A 153 -4.51 -8.84 -22.76
N PRO A 154 -5.19 -8.24 -21.77
CA PRO A 154 -4.84 -8.40 -20.38
C PRO A 154 -4.96 -9.85 -19.92
N ALA A 155 -4.01 -10.30 -19.10
CA ALA A 155 -3.99 -11.64 -18.56
C ALA A 155 -3.42 -11.65 -17.13
N GLY A 156 -3.60 -12.77 -16.43
CA GLY A 156 -3.09 -12.91 -15.08
C GLY A 156 -3.84 -12.07 -14.05
N SER A 157 -3.45 -12.24 -12.81
CA SER A 157 -3.96 -11.45 -11.68
C SER A 157 -2.85 -11.13 -10.70
N ALA A 158 -2.98 -9.97 -10.04
CA ALA A 158 -2.04 -9.51 -9.05
C ALA A 158 -2.72 -9.19 -7.73
N LEU A 159 -1.97 -9.33 -6.64
CA LEU A 159 -2.30 -8.87 -5.31
C LEU A 159 -1.32 -7.77 -4.92
N VAL A 160 -1.84 -6.62 -4.60
CA VAL A 160 -1.12 -5.52 -3.97
C VAL A 160 -1.41 -5.58 -2.47
N VAL A 161 -0.39 -5.57 -1.65
CA VAL A 161 -0.51 -5.44 -0.19
C VAL A 161 0.21 -4.17 0.25
N ASP A 162 -0.47 -3.42 1.07
CA ASP A 162 0.07 -2.22 1.72
C ASP A 162 -0.08 -2.38 3.23
N TYR A 163 1.00 -2.15 3.98
CA TYR A 163 1.01 -2.34 5.43
C TYR A 163 0.73 -1.02 6.14
N LYS A 164 -0.22 -1.04 7.04
CA LYS A 164 -0.56 0.11 7.88
C LYS A 164 -0.25 -0.18 9.34
N THR A 165 0.65 0.61 9.92
CA THR A 165 0.94 0.63 11.36
C THR A 165 0.19 1.80 12.00
N GLY A 166 -0.18 1.66 13.26
CA GLY A 166 -0.97 2.68 13.97
C GLY A 166 -2.46 2.63 13.64
N GLY A 167 -3.07 3.81 13.54
CA GLY A 167 -4.50 4.01 13.30
C GLY A 167 -5.37 3.76 14.54
N SER A 168 -6.61 4.24 14.51
CA SER A 168 -7.56 4.08 15.61
C SER A 168 -8.33 2.77 15.52
N PRO A 169 -8.47 1.99 16.59
CA PRO A 169 -9.36 0.81 16.60
C PRO A 169 -10.85 1.18 16.47
N ALA A 170 -11.20 2.46 16.56
CA ALA A 170 -12.57 2.94 16.45
C ALA A 170 -13.00 3.25 15.00
N GLU A 171 -12.09 3.23 14.03
CA GLU A 171 -12.42 3.45 12.62
C GLU A 171 -13.36 2.36 12.10
N THR A 172 -14.45 2.76 11.46
CA THR A 172 -15.41 1.81 10.85
C THR A 172 -14.86 1.24 9.55
N ALA A 173 -15.45 0.12 9.09
CA ALA A 173 -15.07 -0.46 7.81
C ALA A 173 -15.31 0.49 6.63
N GLU A 174 -16.39 1.29 6.69
CA GLU A 174 -16.72 2.30 5.69
C GLU A 174 -15.67 3.42 5.66
N GLN A 175 -15.31 3.96 6.83
CA GLN A 175 -14.27 4.99 6.93
C GLN A 175 -12.93 4.51 6.38
N LEU A 176 -12.52 3.28 6.74
CA LEU A 176 -11.30 2.69 6.22
C LEU A 176 -11.37 2.46 4.71
N HIS A 177 -12.53 2.06 4.20
CA HIS A 177 -12.71 1.87 2.77
C HIS A 177 -12.63 3.20 2.00
N GLU A 178 -13.23 4.27 2.49
CA GLU A 178 -13.12 5.60 1.89
C GLU A 178 -11.69 6.11 1.97
N LYS A 179 -11.06 5.98 3.13
CA LYS A 179 -9.71 6.44 3.42
C LYS A 179 -8.65 5.92 2.44
N HIS A 180 -8.68 4.64 2.11
CA HIS A 180 -7.66 4.01 1.27
C HIS A 180 -8.03 3.89 -0.21
N LEU A 181 -9.22 4.36 -0.63
CA LEU A 181 -9.70 4.17 -2.01
C LEU A 181 -8.80 4.85 -3.05
N LEU A 182 -8.33 6.08 -2.79
CA LEU A 182 -7.46 6.79 -3.73
C LEU A 182 -6.12 6.08 -3.90
N GLN A 183 -5.51 5.64 -2.81
CA GLN A 183 -4.25 4.89 -2.84
C GLN A 183 -4.43 3.54 -3.58
N ALA A 184 -5.53 2.82 -3.29
CA ALA A 184 -5.88 1.59 -3.99
C ALA A 184 -6.05 1.81 -5.49
N THR A 185 -6.68 2.92 -5.89
CA THR A 185 -6.85 3.31 -7.29
C THR A 185 -5.51 3.57 -7.98
N CYS A 186 -4.58 4.28 -7.32
CA CYS A 186 -3.24 4.53 -7.85
C CYS A 186 -2.47 3.23 -8.09
N TYR A 187 -2.44 2.34 -7.10
CA TYR A 187 -1.75 1.05 -7.20
C TYR A 187 -2.37 0.15 -8.26
N ALA A 188 -3.70 -0.01 -8.22
CA ALA A 188 -4.40 -0.84 -9.18
C ALA A 188 -4.21 -0.33 -10.60
N TYR A 189 -4.31 0.97 -10.84
CA TYR A 189 -4.05 1.56 -12.15
C TYR A 189 -2.65 1.23 -12.66
N ALA A 190 -1.62 1.39 -11.83
CA ALA A 190 -0.25 1.06 -12.20
C ALA A 190 -0.13 -0.41 -12.64
N VAL A 191 -0.67 -1.33 -11.86
CA VAL A 191 -0.59 -2.78 -12.13
C VAL A 191 -1.43 -3.19 -13.34
N LEU A 192 -2.63 -2.65 -13.52
CA LEU A 192 -3.46 -2.90 -14.71
C LEU A 192 -2.77 -2.38 -15.99
N MET A 193 -2.04 -1.26 -15.91
CA MET A 193 -1.29 -0.72 -17.03
C MET A 193 -0.06 -1.56 -17.41
N GLU A 194 0.42 -2.45 -16.54
CA GLU A 194 1.41 -3.49 -16.85
C GLU A 194 0.82 -4.66 -17.66
N GLY A 195 -0.51 -4.73 -17.79
CA GLY A 195 -1.22 -5.75 -18.57
C GLY A 195 -1.85 -6.87 -17.74
N TYR A 196 -2.02 -6.68 -16.45
CA TYR A 196 -2.82 -7.60 -15.63
C TYR A 196 -4.31 -7.44 -15.92
N ALA A 197 -5.05 -8.56 -15.90
CA ALA A 197 -6.49 -8.55 -16.10
C ALA A 197 -7.27 -8.19 -14.83
N GLN A 198 -6.72 -8.53 -13.68
CA GLN A 198 -7.34 -8.30 -12.38
C GLN A 198 -6.31 -7.91 -11.32
N VAL A 199 -6.68 -7.01 -10.44
CA VAL A 199 -5.89 -6.56 -9.30
C VAL A 199 -6.75 -6.55 -8.04
N GLU A 200 -6.27 -7.18 -6.98
CA GLU A 200 -6.79 -7.02 -5.62
C GLU A 200 -5.80 -6.17 -4.83
N CYS A 201 -6.24 -5.02 -4.30
CA CYS A 201 -5.46 -4.21 -3.37
C CYS A 201 -5.95 -4.46 -1.95
N VAL A 202 -5.05 -4.79 -1.03
CA VAL A 202 -5.37 -5.08 0.36
C VAL A 202 -4.50 -4.23 1.28
N PHE A 203 -5.15 -3.39 2.08
CA PHE A 203 -4.53 -2.63 3.15
C PHE A 203 -4.62 -3.44 4.44
N VAL A 204 -3.48 -3.73 5.04
CA VAL A 204 -3.36 -4.63 6.18
C VAL A 204 -2.95 -3.84 7.41
N ARG A 205 -3.88 -3.65 8.34
CA ARG A 205 -3.63 -2.97 9.63
C ARG A 205 -3.00 -3.94 10.61
N VAL A 206 -1.69 -4.04 10.59
CA VAL A 206 -0.93 -5.08 11.30
C VAL A 206 -0.98 -4.96 12.83
N GLU A 207 -1.34 -3.81 13.36
CA GLU A 207 -1.51 -3.60 14.80
C GLU A 207 -2.94 -3.79 15.30
N GLN A 208 -3.91 -4.01 14.41
CA GLN A 208 -5.32 -4.14 14.75
C GLN A 208 -5.84 -5.54 14.44
N ASP A 209 -6.52 -6.16 15.42
CA ASP A 209 -7.17 -7.44 15.20
C ASP A 209 -8.48 -7.27 14.41
N ARG A 210 -8.76 -8.21 13.53
CA ARG A 210 -10.08 -8.33 12.93
C ARG A 210 -11.10 -8.75 13.99
N ALA A 211 -12.22 -8.04 14.09
CA ALA A 211 -13.19 -8.21 15.16
C ALA A 211 -13.79 -9.63 15.24
N ASP A 212 -13.96 -10.31 14.08
CA ASP A 212 -14.51 -11.66 13.94
C ASP A 212 -13.45 -12.77 13.98
N ALA A 213 -12.14 -12.42 13.96
CA ALA A 213 -11.02 -13.36 13.93
C ALA A 213 -9.80 -12.83 14.70
N PRO A 214 -9.77 -12.94 16.03
CA PRO A 214 -8.62 -12.53 16.84
C PRO A 214 -7.33 -13.19 16.36
N GLY A 215 -6.25 -12.42 16.31
CA GLY A 215 -4.95 -12.84 15.79
C GLY A 215 -4.81 -12.71 14.26
N GLN A 216 -5.90 -12.38 13.54
CA GLN A 216 -5.84 -11.97 12.14
C GLN A 216 -5.85 -10.45 12.06
N PRO A 217 -5.03 -9.83 11.18
CA PRO A 217 -5.03 -8.37 11.04
C PRO A 217 -6.34 -7.89 10.43
N GLN A 218 -6.76 -6.70 10.83
CA GLN A 218 -7.85 -6.01 10.15
C GLN A 218 -7.41 -5.64 8.73
N THR A 219 -8.29 -5.84 7.74
CA THR A 219 -8.00 -5.58 6.33
C THR A 219 -9.10 -4.83 5.65
N VAL A 220 -8.73 -4.04 4.65
CA VAL A 220 -9.64 -3.42 3.67
C VAL A 220 -9.20 -3.85 2.28
N SER A 221 -10.13 -4.32 1.45
CA SER A 221 -9.80 -4.84 0.11
C SER A 221 -10.60 -4.13 -0.97
N TYR A 222 -9.95 -3.93 -2.11
CA TYR A 222 -10.53 -3.40 -3.34
C TYR A 222 -10.20 -4.34 -4.48
N ARG A 223 -11.13 -4.46 -5.44
CA ARG A 223 -10.91 -5.27 -6.62
C ARG A 223 -11.21 -4.45 -7.84
N PHE A 224 -10.29 -4.51 -8.79
CA PHE A 224 -10.36 -3.81 -10.06
C PHE A 224 -10.05 -4.79 -11.18
N ASP A 225 -10.61 -4.53 -12.35
CA ASP A 225 -10.28 -5.27 -13.55
C ASP A 225 -9.79 -4.34 -14.68
N ALA A 226 -9.32 -4.93 -15.77
CA ALA A 226 -8.76 -4.16 -16.87
C ALA A 226 -9.77 -3.19 -17.51
N ALA A 227 -11.08 -3.41 -17.37
CA ALA A 227 -12.10 -2.51 -17.88
C ALA A 227 -12.16 -1.20 -17.09
N ASP A 228 -11.76 -1.20 -15.81
CA ASP A 228 -11.74 -0.02 -14.96
C ASP A 228 -10.59 0.94 -15.31
N ALA A 229 -9.53 0.44 -15.96
CA ALA A 229 -8.29 1.19 -16.15
C ALA A 229 -8.48 2.54 -16.89
N GLU A 230 -9.36 2.60 -17.86
CA GLU A 230 -9.62 3.85 -18.61
C GLU A 230 -10.28 4.92 -17.72
N GLU A 231 -11.26 4.52 -16.91
CA GLU A 231 -11.94 5.43 -15.99
C GLU A 231 -11.01 5.89 -14.86
N MET A 232 -10.25 4.97 -14.29
CA MET A 232 -9.23 5.27 -13.28
C MET A 232 -8.21 6.27 -13.82
N GLY A 233 -7.66 6.03 -15.02
CA GLY A 233 -6.70 6.95 -15.63
C GLY A 233 -7.26 8.35 -15.87
N ARG A 234 -8.53 8.45 -16.25
CA ARG A 234 -9.22 9.75 -16.38
C ARG A 234 -9.45 10.45 -15.05
N ALA A 235 -9.79 9.67 -14.00
CA ALA A 235 -9.99 10.20 -12.65
C ALA A 235 -8.66 10.74 -12.07
N LEU A 236 -7.59 9.98 -12.17
CA LEU A 236 -6.25 10.38 -11.72
C LEU A 236 -5.72 11.60 -12.48
N ALA A 237 -5.96 11.67 -13.79
CA ALA A 237 -5.60 12.85 -14.59
C ALA A 237 -6.34 14.10 -14.13
N ARG A 238 -7.65 13.99 -13.86
CA ARG A 238 -8.42 15.14 -13.32
C ARG A 238 -7.90 15.59 -11.96
N ALA A 239 -7.58 14.64 -11.06
CA ALA A 239 -7.00 14.97 -9.77
C ALA A 239 -5.70 15.77 -9.91
N TYR A 240 -4.78 15.27 -10.73
CA TYR A 240 -3.51 15.95 -10.99
C TYR A 240 -3.68 17.37 -11.55
N HIS A 241 -4.56 17.56 -12.54
CA HIS A 241 -4.75 18.87 -13.17
C HIS A 241 -5.57 19.84 -12.31
N GLY A 242 -6.44 19.32 -11.44
CA GLY A 242 -7.13 20.15 -10.45
C GLY A 242 -6.16 20.81 -9.45
N HIS A 243 -5.03 20.17 -9.16
CA HIS A 243 -4.01 20.69 -8.26
C HIS A 243 -3.07 21.73 -8.89
N GLY A 244 -2.91 21.72 -10.20
CA GLY A 244 -2.01 22.64 -10.93
C GLY A 244 -2.62 24.00 -11.31
N GLN A 245 -3.81 24.33 -10.85
CA GLN A 245 -4.52 25.59 -11.23
C GLN A 245 -4.69 26.58 -10.05
N LEU A 246 -3.93 26.46 -8.97
CA LEU A 246 -3.90 27.45 -7.88
C LEU A 246 -2.64 28.32 -7.94
#